data_c17db6a944381adae271299376e9ac85
#
_entry.id   c17db6a944381adae271299376e9ac85
#
_cell.length_a   1.000
_cell.length_b   1.000
_cell.length_c   1.000
_cell.angle_alpha   90.00
_cell.angle_beta   90.00
_cell.angle_gamma   90.00
#
_symmetry.space_group_name_H-M   'P 1'
#
loop_
_entity.id
_entity.type
_entity.pdbx_description
1 polymer ?
#
loop_
_entity_poly.entity_id
_entity_poly.type
_entity_poly.pdbx_seq_one_letter_code
_entity_poly.pdbx_strand_id
1 'polypeptide(L)'
;MRLFSCIAFALFLAAPLPLTAYAAEPESPDALIGQTDAVRAAIQERLSAKFTNASEARKSEQGALVEYYSIAENRLLWVDDHGLNDRAKSVMEEIGKADEYGLRPADYPLPKEGDENPDVKWLADAEIKISFAVLGYARDARGGRIDPQRISPNLDPDLILPDPLEVIESIAFRSDPASYLRSFQPDQPQFEALRQALIVARGGNPDKDIVRIPDGPTLELGVDHEQVALLRKRLNIPVEDGGKETMFDASVHAAVQRFQEERGVLPDGAVGAGTRRLLNQPHHQAASPGQVRLILLNMERWRWLPHDLGSFYVNVNIPEFVVRVMGDGKPVHTARVVVGKPDKQTPILSKEMQEIVFNPYWNVPNSIKTEEIRPFLREEGGWFGGGGWNTAVLERHNLRVNIGGREVDPARIDWNNVDIRSLNIYQPPGPDNVLGNVKFVFPNKHDVYMHDTTQKSLFAKTVRAESHGCMRVQNPDQLALALLKEDQGWSAGRVASAIQGGPDQHIALKEKIPVYITYFTLRVNDDGSISTFGDIYGHDSRMAAALRL
;
A
#
# COMPACT_ATOMS: atom_id res chain seq x y z
N MET A 1 66.95 47.09 -38.16
CA MET A 1 67.88 46.47 -39.13
C MET A 1 67.08 45.37 -39.81
N ARG A 2 66.61 45.69 -41.02
CA ARG A 2 66.92 45.05 -42.32
C ARG A 2 66.85 43.52 -42.27
N LEU A 3 66.03 42.75 -43.08
CA LEU A 3 65.95 42.80 -44.54
C LEU A 3 64.68 42.07 -45.05
N PHE A 4 64.20 42.61 -46.14
CA PHE A 4 63.31 42.11 -47.17
C PHE A 4 63.68 40.75 -47.75
N SER A 5 62.72 39.95 -48.17
CA SER A 5 62.79 39.29 -49.49
C SER A 5 61.40 38.91 -49.99
N CYS A 6 61.07 39.43 -51.16
CA CYS A 6 59.96 39.09 -52.05
C CYS A 6 60.15 37.72 -52.72
N ILE A 7 59.15 37.02 -53.11
CA ILE A 7 58.98 36.27 -54.38
C ILE A 7 57.55 35.89 -54.60
N ALA A 8 56.93 36.51 -55.54
CA ALA A 8 56.28 36.08 -56.81
C ALA A 8 54.99 35.31 -56.79
N PHE A 9 54.02 35.92 -57.46
CA PHE A 9 52.71 35.54 -57.95
C PHE A 9 52.73 34.25 -58.76
N ALA A 10 51.62 33.45 -58.54
CA ALA A 10 51.02 32.66 -59.62
C ALA A 10 49.51 32.74 -59.46
N LEU A 11 48.80 33.41 -60.35
CA LEU A 11 47.37 33.42 -60.53
C LEU A 11 46.92 32.05 -61.08
N PHE A 12 46.05 31.39 -60.35
CA PHE A 12 45.14 30.39 -60.95
C PHE A 12 43.73 30.90 -60.88
N LEU A 13 43.14 31.23 -62.01
CA LEU A 13 41.67 31.45 -62.16
C LEU A 13 40.99 30.13 -61.98
N ALA A 14 40.18 29.97 -60.91
CA ALA A 14 39.15 28.94 -60.79
C ALA A 14 37.82 29.65 -60.83
N ALA A 15 36.96 29.22 -61.75
CA ALA A 15 35.59 29.68 -61.94
C ALA A 15 34.71 29.34 -60.69
N PRO A 16 33.75 30.18 -60.30
CA PRO A 16 32.84 29.87 -59.18
C PRO A 16 31.78 28.88 -59.65
N LEU A 17 31.71 27.72 -59.01
CA LEU A 17 30.53 26.85 -58.99
C LEU A 17 29.44 27.51 -58.15
N PRO A 18 28.17 27.51 -58.55
CA PRO A 18 27.10 28.03 -57.71
C PRO A 18 26.82 27.03 -56.61
N LEU A 19 27.18 27.36 -55.37
CA LEU A 19 26.62 26.77 -54.17
C LEU A 19 25.16 27.28 -54.03
N THR A 20 24.21 26.49 -54.50
CA THR A 20 22.82 26.63 -54.00
C THR A 20 22.77 26.00 -52.61
N ALA A 21 23.11 26.80 -51.60
CA ALA A 21 22.73 26.50 -50.25
C ALA A 21 21.20 26.69 -50.18
N TYR A 22 20.47 25.61 -50.11
CA TYR A 22 19.08 25.61 -49.64
C TYR A 22 19.17 25.91 -48.14
N ALA A 23 19.21 27.20 -47.79
CA ALA A 23 18.90 27.62 -46.45
C ALA A 23 17.40 27.38 -46.28
N ALA A 24 17.00 26.41 -45.46
CA ALA A 24 15.66 26.36 -44.94
C ALA A 24 15.41 27.71 -44.25
N GLU A 25 14.44 28.47 -44.76
CA GLU A 25 13.97 29.68 -44.08
C GLU A 25 13.56 29.29 -42.68
N PRO A 26 13.96 30.01 -41.62
CA PRO A 26 13.41 29.79 -40.30
C PRO A 26 11.90 30.07 -40.37
N GLU A 27 11.09 29.09 -40.00
CA GLU A 27 9.65 29.27 -39.90
C GLU A 27 9.33 30.51 -39.09
N SER A 28 8.42 31.36 -39.58
CA SER A 28 8.06 32.57 -38.90
C SER A 28 7.39 32.26 -37.54
N PRO A 29 7.59 33.06 -36.49
CA PRO A 29 6.95 32.87 -35.19
C PRO A 29 5.41 32.78 -35.32
N ASP A 30 4.80 33.42 -36.30
CA ASP A 30 3.36 33.38 -36.58
C ASP A 30 2.89 32.00 -37.12
N ALA A 31 3.75 31.26 -37.82
CA ALA A 31 3.42 29.93 -38.31
C ALA A 31 3.42 28.91 -37.16
N LEU A 32 4.33 29.04 -36.19
CA LEU A 32 4.43 28.20 -34.98
C LEU A 32 3.23 28.39 -34.04
N ILE A 33 2.78 29.63 -33.83
CA ILE A 33 1.58 29.95 -33.04
C ILE A 33 0.34 29.32 -33.71
N GLY A 34 0.22 29.40 -35.04
CA GLY A 34 -0.90 28.83 -35.78
C GLY A 34 -0.96 27.29 -35.69
N GLN A 35 0.16 26.59 -35.64
CA GLN A 35 0.21 25.13 -35.50
C GLN A 35 -0.22 24.66 -34.11
N THR A 36 0.25 25.29 -33.04
CA THR A 36 -0.13 24.98 -31.66
C THR A 36 -1.64 25.17 -31.46
N ASP A 37 -2.21 26.26 -31.98
CA ASP A 37 -3.66 26.54 -31.89
C ASP A 37 -4.48 25.51 -32.69
N ALA A 38 -4.00 25.08 -33.86
CA ALA A 38 -4.63 24.04 -34.66
C ALA A 38 -4.64 22.67 -33.93
N VAL A 39 -3.53 22.32 -33.26
CA VAL A 39 -3.44 21.10 -32.46
C VAL A 39 -4.39 21.17 -31.29
N ARG A 40 -4.46 22.28 -30.56
CA ARG A 40 -5.39 22.50 -29.45
C ARG A 40 -6.86 22.37 -29.90
N ALA A 41 -7.22 23.00 -31.00
CA ALA A 41 -8.57 22.89 -31.57
C ALA A 41 -8.93 21.44 -31.91
N ALA A 42 -7.97 20.69 -32.49
CA ALA A 42 -8.15 19.28 -32.79
C ALA A 42 -8.26 18.40 -31.53
N ILE A 43 -7.56 18.74 -30.43
CA ILE A 43 -7.70 18.09 -29.12
C ILE A 43 -9.10 18.32 -28.55
N GLN A 44 -9.56 19.57 -28.52
CA GLN A 44 -10.88 19.93 -28.01
C GLN A 44 -12.01 19.25 -28.78
N GLU A 45 -11.92 19.20 -30.10
CA GLU A 45 -12.88 18.47 -30.95
C GLU A 45 -12.98 17.00 -30.55
N ARG A 46 -11.83 16.31 -30.41
CA ARG A 46 -11.79 14.87 -30.06
C ARG A 46 -12.29 14.61 -28.64
N LEU A 47 -11.91 15.44 -27.67
CA LEU A 47 -12.32 15.30 -26.28
C LEU A 47 -13.81 15.63 -26.09
N SER A 48 -14.45 16.41 -27.00
CA SER A 48 -15.89 16.69 -26.97
C SER A 48 -16.76 15.48 -27.35
N ALA A 49 -16.18 14.45 -27.97
CA ALA A 49 -16.89 13.24 -28.33
C ALA A 49 -17.35 12.46 -27.07
N LYS A 50 -18.61 12.02 -27.05
CA LYS A 50 -19.17 11.27 -25.92
C LYS A 50 -18.59 9.84 -25.87
N PHE A 51 -17.92 9.48 -24.79
CA PHE A 51 -17.52 8.10 -24.48
C PHE A 51 -18.71 7.33 -23.90
N THR A 52 -19.59 6.80 -24.76
CA THR A 52 -20.86 6.19 -24.34
C THR A 52 -20.72 4.91 -23.51
N ASN A 53 -19.60 4.19 -23.62
CA ASN A 53 -19.36 2.91 -22.93
C ASN A 53 -18.14 2.96 -21.99
N ALA A 54 -17.66 4.14 -21.61
CA ALA A 54 -16.51 4.29 -20.73
C ALA A 54 -16.89 4.09 -19.26
N SER A 55 -15.92 3.60 -18.45
CA SER A 55 -16.04 3.59 -17.00
C SER A 55 -16.15 5.00 -16.43
N GLU A 56 -16.69 5.16 -15.21
CA GLU A 56 -16.76 6.45 -14.53
C GLU A 56 -15.37 7.09 -14.37
N ALA A 57 -14.35 6.29 -14.05
CA ALA A 57 -12.96 6.77 -13.99
C ALA A 57 -12.51 7.37 -15.34
N ARG A 58 -12.82 6.70 -16.46
CA ARG A 58 -12.46 7.20 -17.80
C ARG A 58 -13.21 8.48 -18.18
N LYS A 59 -14.45 8.60 -17.74
CA LYS A 59 -15.23 9.84 -17.93
C LYS A 59 -14.66 10.99 -17.11
N SER A 60 -14.26 10.73 -15.87
CA SER A 60 -13.59 11.71 -15.01
C SER A 60 -12.26 12.17 -15.61
N GLU A 61 -11.44 11.24 -16.10
CA GLU A 61 -10.18 11.53 -16.81
C GLU A 61 -10.44 12.40 -18.05
N GLN A 62 -11.46 12.08 -18.85
CA GLN A 62 -11.87 12.90 -19.99
C GLN A 62 -12.28 14.30 -19.57
N GLY A 63 -13.10 14.42 -18.52
CA GLY A 63 -13.53 15.72 -18.00
C GLY A 63 -12.34 16.61 -17.62
N ALA A 64 -11.37 16.05 -16.92
CA ALA A 64 -10.13 16.74 -16.54
C ALA A 64 -9.33 17.23 -17.76
N LEU A 65 -9.22 16.41 -18.80
CA LEU A 65 -8.52 16.80 -20.03
C LEU A 65 -9.31 17.89 -20.80
N VAL A 66 -10.64 17.79 -20.86
CA VAL A 66 -11.48 18.85 -21.45
C VAL A 66 -11.26 20.17 -20.73
N GLU A 67 -11.25 20.16 -19.40
CA GLU A 67 -11.03 21.35 -18.59
C GLU A 67 -9.62 21.91 -18.81
N TYR A 68 -8.57 21.10 -18.72
CA TYR A 68 -7.19 21.53 -18.92
C TYR A 68 -6.96 22.18 -20.30
N TYR A 69 -7.40 21.53 -21.38
CA TYR A 69 -7.18 22.03 -22.75
C TYR A 69 -8.18 23.12 -23.18
N SER A 70 -9.22 23.43 -22.38
CA SER A 70 -10.10 24.57 -22.63
C SER A 70 -9.43 25.91 -22.31
N ILE A 71 -8.40 25.90 -21.45
CA ILE A 71 -7.64 27.07 -21.03
C ILE A 71 -6.54 27.33 -22.06
N ALA A 72 -6.62 28.50 -22.75
CA ALA A 72 -5.69 28.80 -23.83
C ALA A 72 -4.23 28.94 -23.38
N GLU A 73 -4.03 29.39 -22.14
CA GLU A 73 -2.70 29.58 -21.51
C GLU A 73 -2.02 28.28 -21.13
N ASN A 74 -2.77 27.18 -21.01
CA ASN A 74 -2.19 25.89 -20.71
C ASN A 74 -1.41 25.36 -21.92
N ARG A 75 -0.19 24.92 -21.70
CA ARG A 75 0.68 24.39 -22.75
C ARG A 75 0.24 23.00 -23.20
N LEU A 76 0.63 22.62 -24.42
CA LEU A 76 0.70 21.20 -24.80
C LEU A 76 1.78 20.52 -23.93
N LEU A 77 1.51 19.30 -23.47
CA LEU A 77 2.36 18.62 -22.48
C LEU A 77 3.41 17.72 -23.14
N TRP A 78 3.04 17.06 -24.23
CA TRP A 78 3.74 15.90 -24.77
C TRP A 78 4.25 16.10 -26.19
N VAL A 79 3.73 17.07 -26.90
CA VAL A 79 4.11 17.32 -28.30
C VAL A 79 4.60 18.77 -28.50
N ASP A 80 5.42 18.94 -29.52
CA ASP A 80 5.83 20.20 -30.11
C ASP A 80 5.76 20.09 -31.64
N ASP A 81 6.28 21.07 -32.35
CA ASP A 81 6.28 21.16 -33.83
C ASP A 81 7.06 20.02 -34.49
N HIS A 82 7.95 19.36 -33.75
CA HIS A 82 8.81 18.27 -34.24
C HIS A 82 8.30 16.88 -33.81
N GLY A 83 7.16 16.80 -33.07
CA GLY A 83 6.58 15.54 -32.62
C GLY A 83 6.57 15.36 -31.11
N LEU A 84 7.02 14.20 -30.62
CA LEU A 84 7.09 13.92 -29.18
C LEU A 84 8.27 14.68 -28.55
N ASN A 85 7.97 15.54 -27.57
CA ASN A 85 9.01 16.23 -26.82
C ASN A 85 9.69 15.30 -25.78
N ASP A 86 10.74 15.79 -25.11
CA ASP A 86 11.51 14.99 -24.16
C ASP A 86 10.70 14.59 -22.91
N ARG A 87 9.67 15.38 -22.56
CA ARG A 87 8.74 15.03 -21.46
C ARG A 87 7.91 13.82 -21.81
N ALA A 88 7.39 13.75 -23.04
CA ALA A 88 6.67 12.60 -23.56
C ALA A 88 7.53 11.35 -23.51
N LYS A 89 8.76 11.42 -24.03
CA LYS A 89 9.71 10.29 -24.04
C LYS A 89 9.97 9.79 -22.62
N SER A 90 10.18 10.70 -21.67
CA SER A 90 10.43 10.38 -20.26
C SER A 90 9.26 9.64 -19.60
N VAL A 91 8.00 10.12 -19.73
CA VAL A 91 6.84 9.43 -19.16
C VAL A 91 6.52 8.12 -19.89
N MET A 92 6.74 8.05 -21.21
CA MET A 92 6.54 6.82 -21.99
C MET A 92 7.54 5.73 -21.57
N GLU A 93 8.78 6.10 -21.28
CA GLU A 93 9.79 5.18 -20.72
C GLU A 93 9.37 4.66 -19.34
N GLU A 94 8.87 5.56 -18.46
CA GLU A 94 8.39 5.16 -17.14
C GLU A 94 7.17 4.23 -17.22
N ILE A 95 6.21 4.54 -18.07
CA ILE A 95 5.04 3.67 -18.33
C ILE A 95 5.48 2.33 -18.93
N GLY A 96 6.52 2.33 -19.76
CA GLY A 96 7.11 1.10 -20.30
C GLY A 96 7.63 0.14 -19.23
N LYS A 97 8.02 0.66 -18.05
CA LYS A 97 8.47 -0.12 -16.88
C LYS A 97 7.33 -0.52 -15.94
N ALA A 98 6.07 -0.29 -16.30
CA ALA A 98 4.90 -0.58 -15.46
C ALA A 98 4.86 -2.04 -14.96
N ASP A 99 5.41 -2.97 -15.73
CA ASP A 99 5.45 -4.39 -15.38
C ASP A 99 6.41 -4.69 -14.21
N GLU A 100 7.46 -3.90 -13.99
CA GLU A 100 8.32 -4.00 -12.81
C GLU A 100 7.54 -3.70 -11.51
N TYR A 101 6.52 -2.85 -11.62
CA TYR A 101 5.60 -2.52 -10.53
C TYR A 101 4.36 -3.41 -10.48
N GLY A 102 4.30 -4.49 -11.27
CA GLY A 102 3.15 -5.40 -11.29
C GLY A 102 1.92 -4.84 -12.01
N LEU A 103 2.06 -3.72 -12.72
CA LEU A 103 1.07 -3.19 -13.66
C LEU A 103 1.29 -3.82 -15.04
N ARG A 104 0.41 -3.55 -16.00
CA ARG A 104 0.58 -4.04 -17.38
C ARG A 104 0.76 -2.86 -18.33
N PRO A 105 1.92 -2.71 -19.00
CA PRO A 105 2.13 -1.63 -19.97
C PRO A 105 1.05 -1.54 -21.06
N ALA A 106 0.48 -2.68 -21.46
CA ALA A 106 -0.59 -2.74 -22.46
C ALA A 106 -1.91 -2.08 -22.00
N ASP A 107 -2.11 -1.85 -20.70
CA ASP A 107 -3.28 -1.15 -20.16
C ASP A 107 -3.17 0.38 -20.37
N TYR A 108 -1.98 0.87 -20.71
CA TYR A 108 -1.64 2.28 -20.95
C TYR A 108 -1.13 2.48 -22.38
N PRO A 109 -2.03 2.45 -23.39
CA PRO A 109 -1.62 2.49 -24.79
C PRO A 109 -0.92 3.82 -25.11
N LEU A 110 0.29 3.73 -25.66
CA LEU A 110 1.12 4.86 -26.05
C LEU A 110 1.09 5.05 -27.58
N PRO A 111 1.36 6.27 -28.10
CA PRO A 111 1.54 6.46 -29.52
C PRO A 111 2.76 5.68 -30.00
N LYS A 112 2.75 5.28 -31.26
CA LYS A 112 3.96 4.82 -31.95
C LYS A 112 4.79 6.05 -32.35
N GLU A 113 6.10 5.91 -32.48
CA GLU A 113 6.92 6.96 -33.05
C GLU A 113 6.32 7.43 -34.38
N GLY A 114 6.20 8.74 -34.53
CA GLY A 114 5.67 9.37 -35.75
C GLY A 114 6.75 9.54 -36.82
N ASP A 115 6.32 9.98 -37.98
CA ASP A 115 7.20 10.46 -39.06
C ASP A 115 7.96 11.73 -38.60
N GLU A 116 9.02 12.11 -39.29
CA GLU A 116 9.85 13.28 -39.00
C GLU A 116 9.07 14.63 -39.04
N ASN A 117 7.90 14.67 -39.71
CA ASN A 117 7.01 15.82 -39.78
C ASN A 117 5.55 15.39 -39.53
N PRO A 118 5.13 15.25 -38.27
CA PRO A 118 3.80 14.80 -37.93
C PRO A 118 2.73 15.88 -38.22
N ASP A 119 1.59 15.45 -38.74
CA ASP A 119 0.46 16.36 -38.99
C ASP A 119 -0.28 16.74 -37.67
N VAL A 120 -1.09 17.80 -37.73
CA VAL A 120 -1.91 18.26 -36.59
C VAL A 120 -2.76 17.14 -35.99
N LYS A 121 -3.25 16.23 -36.83
CA LYS A 121 -4.08 15.11 -36.38
C LYS A 121 -3.28 14.12 -35.53
N TRP A 122 -2.10 13.76 -35.98
CA TRP A 122 -1.21 12.86 -35.24
C TRP A 122 -0.76 13.50 -33.92
N LEU A 123 -0.37 14.80 -33.92
CA LEU A 123 0.01 15.54 -32.71
C LEU A 123 -1.12 15.56 -31.68
N ALA A 124 -2.35 15.87 -32.09
CA ALA A 124 -3.50 15.85 -31.19
C ALA A 124 -3.81 14.45 -30.64
N ASP A 125 -3.72 13.41 -31.48
CA ASP A 125 -3.93 12.03 -31.05
C ASP A 125 -2.84 11.56 -30.08
N ALA A 126 -1.58 11.94 -30.27
CA ALA A 126 -0.45 11.62 -29.39
C ALA A 126 -0.60 12.31 -28.02
N GLU A 127 -0.91 13.61 -28.03
CA GLU A 127 -1.12 14.41 -26.81
C GLU A 127 -2.23 13.80 -25.93
N ILE A 128 -3.39 13.51 -26.52
CA ILE A 128 -4.52 12.89 -25.83
C ILE A 128 -4.15 11.50 -25.31
N LYS A 129 -3.48 10.70 -26.13
CA LYS A 129 -3.17 9.31 -25.82
C LYS A 129 -2.21 9.19 -24.65
N ILE A 130 -1.15 10.03 -24.64
CA ILE A 130 -0.19 10.07 -23.52
C ILE A 130 -0.87 10.61 -22.26
N SER A 131 -1.68 11.67 -22.37
CA SER A 131 -2.43 12.22 -21.22
C SER A 131 -3.30 11.16 -20.57
N PHE A 132 -4.04 10.39 -21.34
CA PHE A 132 -4.84 9.28 -20.79
C PHE A 132 -4.00 8.14 -20.23
N ALA A 133 -2.86 7.84 -20.82
CA ALA A 133 -1.94 6.82 -20.29
C ALA A 133 -1.37 7.26 -18.93
N VAL A 134 -0.98 8.52 -18.79
CA VAL A 134 -0.52 9.13 -17.54
C VAL A 134 -1.58 9.08 -16.46
N LEU A 135 -2.81 9.51 -16.76
CA LEU A 135 -3.92 9.49 -15.80
C LEU A 135 -4.30 8.07 -15.37
N GLY A 136 -4.40 7.16 -16.32
CA GLY A 136 -4.67 5.75 -16.05
C GLY A 136 -3.58 5.10 -15.20
N TYR A 137 -2.31 5.38 -15.51
CA TYR A 137 -1.18 4.88 -14.72
C TYR A 137 -1.19 5.44 -13.29
N ALA A 138 -1.37 6.76 -13.11
CA ALA A 138 -1.42 7.39 -11.81
C ALA A 138 -2.54 6.81 -10.93
N ARG A 139 -3.74 6.64 -11.49
CA ARG A 139 -4.88 6.01 -10.81
C ARG A 139 -4.55 4.58 -10.38
N ASP A 140 -4.05 3.75 -11.30
CA ASP A 140 -3.82 2.33 -11.04
C ASP A 140 -2.62 2.11 -10.12
N ALA A 141 -1.59 2.97 -10.22
CA ALA A 141 -0.44 2.96 -9.33
C ALA A 141 -0.82 3.32 -7.88
N ARG A 142 -1.82 4.21 -7.71
CA ARG A 142 -2.24 4.69 -6.38
C ARG A 142 -3.34 3.84 -5.75
N GLY A 143 -4.30 3.36 -6.54
CA GLY A 143 -5.51 2.69 -6.01
C GLY A 143 -5.66 1.23 -6.42
N GLY A 144 -4.77 0.73 -7.29
CA GLY A 144 -4.89 -0.61 -7.86
C GLY A 144 -5.74 -0.64 -9.13
N ARG A 145 -5.68 -1.78 -9.81
CA ARG A 145 -6.32 -2.04 -11.12
C ARG A 145 -7.75 -2.57 -11.01
N ILE A 146 -8.13 -3.00 -9.81
CA ILE A 146 -9.44 -3.61 -9.55
C ILE A 146 -10.14 -2.91 -8.40
N ASP A 147 -11.46 -2.82 -8.50
CA ASP A 147 -12.29 -2.39 -7.39
C ASP A 147 -12.42 -3.52 -6.35
N PRO A 148 -11.86 -3.36 -5.13
CA PRO A 148 -11.88 -4.41 -4.11
C PRO A 148 -13.31 -4.86 -3.76
N GLN A 149 -14.28 -3.96 -3.71
CA GLN A 149 -15.66 -4.26 -3.32
C GLN A 149 -16.38 -5.15 -4.34
N ARG A 150 -15.94 -5.14 -5.61
CA ARG A 150 -16.44 -6.08 -6.63
C ARG A 150 -15.91 -7.51 -6.44
N ILE A 151 -14.81 -7.68 -5.73
CA ILE A 151 -14.26 -9.00 -5.39
C ILE A 151 -14.99 -9.57 -4.17
N SER A 152 -15.20 -8.73 -3.15
CA SER A 152 -15.95 -9.08 -1.94
C SER A 152 -16.38 -7.81 -1.19
N PRO A 153 -17.59 -7.76 -0.63
CA PRO A 153 -18.02 -6.66 0.23
C PRO A 153 -17.18 -6.54 1.52
N ASN A 154 -16.40 -7.56 1.86
CA ASN A 154 -15.44 -7.54 2.97
C ASN A 154 -14.05 -6.99 2.58
N LEU A 155 -13.83 -6.66 1.31
CA LEU A 155 -12.67 -5.90 0.86
C LEU A 155 -13.07 -4.43 0.75
N ASP A 156 -12.93 -3.70 1.85
CA ASP A 156 -13.46 -2.36 2.04
C ASP A 156 -12.37 -1.34 2.46
N PRO A 157 -11.24 -1.26 1.72
CA PRO A 157 -10.25 -0.23 1.98
C PRO A 157 -10.81 1.14 1.59
N ASP A 158 -10.44 2.18 2.33
CA ASP A 158 -10.73 3.57 1.97
C ASP A 158 -9.74 4.00 0.87
N LEU A 159 -10.09 3.75 -0.40
CA LEU A 159 -9.23 4.10 -1.53
C LEU A 159 -9.19 5.63 -1.72
N ILE A 160 -7.98 6.19 -1.68
CA ILE A 160 -7.71 7.61 -1.98
C ILE A 160 -7.11 7.67 -3.38
N LEU A 161 -7.94 7.90 -4.39
CA LEU A 161 -7.50 8.02 -5.78
C LEU A 161 -7.03 9.45 -6.05
N PRO A 162 -6.02 9.65 -6.93
CA PRO A 162 -5.60 10.98 -7.34
C PRO A 162 -6.71 11.66 -8.17
N ASP A 163 -6.89 12.95 -7.96
CA ASP A 163 -7.77 13.76 -8.81
C ASP A 163 -7.15 13.91 -10.20
N PRO A 164 -7.83 13.56 -11.29
CA PRO A 164 -7.26 13.60 -12.63
C PRO A 164 -6.84 15.01 -13.08
N LEU A 165 -7.58 16.06 -12.70
CA LEU A 165 -7.22 17.43 -13.05
C LEU A 165 -5.96 17.87 -12.31
N GLU A 166 -5.89 17.58 -10.99
CA GLU A 166 -4.69 17.86 -10.19
C GLU A 166 -3.46 17.15 -10.74
N VAL A 167 -3.60 15.91 -11.21
CA VAL A 167 -2.49 15.15 -11.82
C VAL A 167 -1.98 15.85 -13.08
N ILE A 168 -2.87 16.24 -14.00
CA ILE A 168 -2.50 16.91 -15.27
C ILE A 168 -1.90 18.28 -15.02
N GLU A 169 -2.50 19.08 -14.14
CA GLU A 169 -1.96 20.39 -13.78
C GLU A 169 -0.60 20.29 -13.11
N SER A 170 -0.47 19.39 -12.12
CA SER A 170 0.78 19.20 -11.42
C SER A 170 1.89 18.72 -12.35
N ILE A 171 1.63 17.71 -13.18
CA ILE A 171 2.66 17.18 -14.09
C ILE A 171 3.09 18.23 -15.09
N ALA A 172 2.21 19.16 -15.50
CA ALA A 172 2.56 20.24 -16.42
C ALA A 172 3.77 21.08 -15.95
N PHE A 173 3.90 21.31 -14.65
CA PHE A 173 4.96 22.15 -14.05
C PHE A 173 6.15 21.37 -13.51
N ARG A 174 6.12 20.02 -13.51
CA ARG A 174 7.27 19.22 -13.04
C ARG A 174 8.42 19.24 -14.04
N SER A 175 9.63 19.45 -13.55
CA SER A 175 10.85 19.31 -14.34
C SER A 175 11.14 17.85 -14.69
N ASP A 176 10.80 16.92 -13.80
CA ASP A 176 10.90 15.48 -13.99
C ASP A 176 9.49 14.84 -13.89
N PRO A 177 8.77 14.75 -15.03
CA PRO A 177 7.43 14.17 -15.04
C PRO A 177 7.42 12.66 -14.83
N ALA A 178 8.50 11.93 -15.17
CA ALA A 178 8.60 10.50 -14.91
C ALA A 178 8.72 10.20 -13.42
N SER A 179 9.54 10.95 -12.68
CA SER A 179 9.62 10.82 -11.23
C SER A 179 8.30 11.17 -10.54
N TYR A 180 7.60 12.21 -11.02
CA TYR A 180 6.27 12.52 -10.51
C TYR A 180 5.28 11.37 -10.77
N LEU A 181 5.29 10.78 -11.96
CA LEU A 181 4.41 9.63 -12.26
C LEU A 181 4.75 8.41 -11.39
N ARG A 182 6.03 8.14 -11.16
CA ARG A 182 6.49 7.07 -10.28
C ARG A 182 6.07 7.29 -8.83
N SER A 183 5.96 8.53 -8.36
CA SER A 183 5.59 8.86 -6.99
C SER A 183 4.17 8.43 -6.59
N PHE A 184 3.33 7.98 -7.54
CA PHE A 184 2.04 7.36 -7.25
C PHE A 184 2.14 5.90 -6.81
N GLN A 185 3.27 5.23 -7.05
CA GLN A 185 3.49 3.87 -6.54
C GLN A 185 3.66 3.88 -5.02
N PRO A 186 3.28 2.81 -4.31
CA PRO A 186 3.57 2.70 -2.88
C PRO A 186 5.06 2.79 -2.60
N ASP A 187 5.45 3.57 -1.59
CA ASP A 187 6.84 3.80 -1.18
C ASP A 187 7.27 2.94 0.03
N GLN A 188 6.37 2.09 0.54
CA GLN A 188 6.66 1.23 1.67
C GLN A 188 7.75 0.20 1.32
N PRO A 189 8.68 -0.06 2.27
CA PRO A 189 9.80 -0.99 2.04
C PRO A 189 9.36 -2.39 1.57
N GLN A 190 8.20 -2.87 2.04
CA GLN A 190 7.65 -4.17 1.59
C GLN A 190 7.19 -4.16 0.13
N PHE A 191 6.64 -3.05 -0.36
CA PHE A 191 6.27 -2.94 -1.77
C PHE A 191 7.52 -2.97 -2.65
N GLU A 192 8.56 -2.23 -2.27
CA GLU A 192 9.84 -2.26 -3.01
C GLU A 192 10.48 -3.66 -2.97
N ALA A 193 10.45 -4.34 -1.82
CA ALA A 193 10.93 -5.71 -1.72
C ALA A 193 10.14 -6.68 -2.64
N LEU A 194 8.83 -6.51 -2.75
CA LEU A 194 7.99 -7.25 -3.71
C LEU A 194 8.35 -6.93 -5.17
N ARG A 195 8.61 -5.64 -5.48
CA ARG A 195 9.04 -5.21 -6.82
C ARG A 195 10.35 -5.88 -7.21
N GLN A 196 11.34 -5.86 -6.33
CA GLN A 196 12.61 -6.53 -6.56
C GLN A 196 12.43 -8.05 -6.76
N ALA A 197 11.64 -8.69 -5.90
CA ALA A 197 11.33 -10.11 -6.04
C ALA A 197 10.63 -10.44 -7.38
N LEU A 198 9.77 -9.55 -7.87
CA LEU A 198 9.10 -9.69 -9.16
C LEU A 198 10.07 -9.59 -10.34
N ILE A 199 10.98 -8.61 -10.31
CA ILE A 199 12.03 -8.44 -11.35
C ILE A 199 12.89 -9.70 -11.44
N VAL A 200 13.35 -10.22 -10.29
CA VAL A 200 14.13 -11.48 -10.22
C VAL A 200 13.34 -12.64 -10.82
N ALA A 201 12.09 -12.79 -10.41
CA ALA A 201 11.23 -13.89 -10.83
C ALA A 201 10.95 -13.90 -12.34
N ARG A 202 11.00 -12.75 -12.98
CA ARG A 202 10.84 -12.58 -14.44
C ARG A 202 12.14 -12.72 -15.24
N GLY A 203 13.22 -13.15 -14.58
CA GLY A 203 14.53 -13.31 -15.22
C GLY A 203 15.29 -11.99 -15.40
N GLY A 204 14.81 -10.92 -14.78
CA GLY A 204 15.54 -9.65 -14.69
C GLY A 204 16.75 -9.80 -13.79
N ASN A 205 17.76 -8.98 -14.03
CA ASN A 205 18.89 -8.86 -13.12
C ASN A 205 18.66 -7.63 -12.23
N PRO A 206 18.15 -7.79 -10.99
CA PRO A 206 18.00 -6.68 -10.04
C PRO A 206 19.37 -6.15 -9.63
N ASP A 207 20.45 -6.92 -9.96
CA ASP A 207 21.83 -6.58 -9.69
C ASP A 207 22.38 -5.49 -10.62
N LYS A 208 21.63 -4.98 -11.61
CA LYS A 208 22.09 -3.85 -12.42
C LYS A 208 22.45 -2.63 -11.57
N ASP A 209 21.78 -2.48 -10.42
CA ASP A 209 21.95 -1.35 -9.51
C ASP A 209 22.61 -1.74 -8.17
N ILE A 210 22.98 -3.02 -7.98
CA ILE A 210 23.69 -3.42 -6.77
C ILE A 210 25.10 -2.86 -6.78
N VAL A 211 25.42 -2.04 -5.79
CA VAL A 211 26.78 -1.60 -5.52
C VAL A 211 27.60 -2.83 -5.11
N ARG A 212 28.42 -3.32 -6.03
CA ARG A 212 29.32 -4.45 -5.79
C ARG A 212 30.57 -3.98 -5.08
N ILE A 213 31.00 -4.77 -4.09
CA ILE A 213 32.25 -4.55 -3.37
C ILE A 213 33.31 -5.42 -4.02
N PRO A 214 34.30 -4.83 -4.73
CA PRO A 214 35.34 -5.57 -5.40
C PRO A 214 36.18 -6.42 -4.42
N ASP A 215 36.88 -7.42 -4.94
CA ASP A 215 37.88 -8.13 -4.15
C ASP A 215 38.97 -7.16 -3.65
N GLY A 216 39.45 -7.36 -2.44
CA GLY A 216 40.40 -6.47 -1.81
C GLY A 216 40.75 -6.86 -0.38
N PRO A 217 41.45 -5.98 0.38
CA PRO A 217 41.82 -6.25 1.76
C PRO A 217 40.60 -6.41 2.66
N THR A 218 40.74 -7.07 3.78
CA THR A 218 39.71 -7.08 4.81
C THR A 218 39.44 -5.66 5.29
N LEU A 219 38.14 -5.24 5.26
CA LEU A 219 37.70 -3.96 5.79
C LEU A 219 37.19 -4.18 7.20
N GLU A 220 37.73 -3.46 8.16
CA GLU A 220 37.38 -3.56 9.57
C GLU A 220 37.43 -2.19 10.25
N LEU A 221 36.99 -2.11 11.50
CA LEU A 221 36.93 -0.86 12.25
C LEU A 221 38.27 -0.11 12.23
N GLY A 222 38.25 1.15 11.82
CA GLY A 222 39.41 2.04 11.71
C GLY A 222 40.11 2.04 10.35
N VAL A 223 39.70 1.20 9.40
CA VAL A 223 40.25 1.18 8.04
C VAL A 223 39.70 2.36 7.24
N ASP A 224 40.60 3.13 6.57
CA ASP A 224 40.26 4.16 5.59
C ASP A 224 40.51 3.60 4.18
N HIS A 225 39.48 3.28 3.41
CA HIS A 225 39.59 2.64 2.11
C HIS A 225 38.40 2.97 1.21
N GLU A 226 38.63 3.16 -0.09
CA GLU A 226 37.61 3.54 -1.08
C GLU A 226 36.43 2.55 -1.12
N GLN A 227 36.66 1.27 -0.88
CA GLN A 227 35.59 0.27 -0.83
C GLN A 227 34.63 0.46 0.35
N VAL A 228 34.98 1.23 1.38
CA VAL A 228 34.05 1.56 2.49
C VAL A 228 32.93 2.49 1.98
N ALA A 229 33.21 3.42 1.06
CA ALA A 229 32.18 4.22 0.42
C ALA A 229 31.17 3.35 -0.35
N LEU A 230 31.65 2.31 -1.05
CA LEU A 230 30.79 1.31 -1.71
C LEU A 230 29.98 0.50 -0.70
N LEU A 231 30.62 0.11 0.42
CA LEU A 231 29.97 -0.63 1.50
C LEU A 231 28.87 0.19 2.17
N ARG A 232 29.10 1.49 2.41
CA ARG A 232 28.07 2.40 2.92
C ARG A 232 26.87 2.49 1.98
N LYS A 233 27.12 2.67 0.68
CA LYS A 233 26.04 2.65 -0.34
C LYS A 233 25.30 1.32 -0.36
N ARG A 234 26.04 0.21 -0.26
CA ARG A 234 25.46 -1.14 -0.28
C ARG A 234 24.57 -1.46 0.90
N LEU A 235 24.92 -0.97 2.09
CA LEU A 235 24.20 -1.18 3.35
C LEU A 235 23.36 0.03 3.77
N ASN A 236 23.26 1.06 2.91
CA ASN A 236 22.48 2.29 3.12
C ASN A 236 22.86 3.03 4.43
N ILE A 237 24.17 3.17 4.68
CA ILE A 237 24.70 3.79 5.90
C ILE A 237 25.05 5.25 5.61
N PRO A 238 24.40 6.23 6.26
CA PRO A 238 24.75 7.63 6.10
C PRO A 238 26.15 7.94 6.66
N VAL A 239 26.77 8.98 6.14
CA VAL A 239 28.00 9.54 6.73
C VAL A 239 27.57 10.51 7.83
N GLU A 240 28.10 10.34 9.04
CA GLU A 240 27.86 11.29 10.15
C GLU A 240 28.52 12.64 9.87
N ASP A 241 27.97 13.72 10.44
CA ASP A 241 28.50 15.07 10.25
C ASP A 241 30.00 15.18 10.60
N GLY A 242 30.81 15.58 9.62
CA GLY A 242 32.26 15.64 9.74
C GLY A 242 33.00 14.32 9.54
N GLY A 243 32.29 13.24 9.26
CA GLY A 243 32.87 11.92 8.96
C GLY A 243 33.43 11.82 7.52
N LYS A 244 34.30 10.84 7.29
CA LYS A 244 34.77 10.48 5.96
C LYS A 244 33.96 9.32 5.39
N GLU A 245 33.53 9.44 4.14
CA GLU A 245 32.79 8.37 3.44
C GLU A 245 33.59 7.06 3.34
N THR A 246 34.94 7.17 3.27
CA THR A 246 35.87 6.04 3.15
C THR A 246 36.31 5.44 4.47
N MET A 247 35.90 6.03 5.61
CA MET A 247 36.28 5.54 6.94
C MET A 247 35.34 4.43 7.39
N PHE A 248 35.89 3.28 7.79
CA PHE A 248 35.15 2.19 8.43
C PHE A 248 35.00 2.51 9.93
N ASP A 249 33.99 3.30 10.25
CA ASP A 249 33.67 3.74 11.61
C ASP A 249 32.75 2.75 12.35
N ALA A 250 32.36 3.12 13.57
CA ALA A 250 31.48 2.31 14.40
C ALA A 250 30.10 2.06 13.79
N SER A 251 29.59 3.01 13.00
CA SER A 251 28.29 2.86 12.33
C SER A 251 28.35 1.80 11.23
N VAL A 252 29.43 1.78 10.46
CA VAL A 252 29.70 0.73 9.44
C VAL A 252 29.91 -0.62 10.11
N HIS A 253 30.72 -0.68 11.19
CA HIS A 253 30.97 -1.91 11.93
C HIS A 253 29.65 -2.56 12.44
N ALA A 254 28.80 -1.77 13.09
CA ALA A 254 27.51 -2.24 13.59
C ALA A 254 26.56 -2.69 12.47
N ALA A 255 26.58 -2.02 11.32
CA ALA A 255 25.79 -2.41 10.17
C ALA A 255 26.28 -3.72 9.54
N VAL A 256 27.60 -3.94 9.48
CA VAL A 256 28.19 -5.20 9.01
C VAL A 256 27.86 -6.35 9.96
N GLN A 257 27.94 -6.14 11.29
CA GLN A 257 27.54 -7.16 12.26
C GLN A 257 26.08 -7.57 12.08
N ARG A 258 25.15 -6.61 11.97
CA ARG A 258 23.74 -6.91 11.70
C ARG A 258 23.56 -7.70 10.40
N PHE A 259 24.20 -7.28 9.32
CA PHE A 259 24.15 -8.01 8.05
C PHE A 259 24.66 -9.45 8.18
N GLN A 260 25.73 -9.67 8.94
CA GLN A 260 26.28 -11.01 9.20
C GLN A 260 25.33 -11.87 10.03
N GLU A 261 24.69 -11.30 11.09
CA GLU A 261 23.65 -11.96 11.89
C GLU A 261 22.46 -12.39 11.02
N GLU A 262 21.95 -11.47 10.18
CA GLU A 262 20.85 -11.74 9.24
C GLU A 262 21.18 -12.85 8.24
N ARG A 263 22.46 -13.03 7.90
CA ARG A 263 22.95 -14.09 7.01
C ARG A 263 23.37 -15.36 7.72
N GLY A 264 23.19 -15.44 9.05
CA GLY A 264 23.52 -16.62 9.84
C GLY A 264 25.01 -16.96 9.90
N VAL A 265 25.89 -15.96 9.72
CA VAL A 265 27.33 -16.09 9.84
C VAL A 265 27.82 -15.37 11.11
N LEU A 266 29.08 -15.68 11.53
CA LEU A 266 29.67 -15.05 12.72
C LEU A 266 29.70 -13.53 12.57
N PRO A 267 29.06 -12.74 13.48
CA PRO A 267 28.98 -11.28 13.38
C PRO A 267 30.26 -10.62 13.92
N ASP A 268 31.39 -10.83 13.25
CA ASP A 268 32.67 -10.25 13.63
C ASP A 268 32.82 -8.78 13.22
N GLY A 269 31.89 -8.26 12.41
CA GLY A 269 31.90 -6.88 11.95
C GLY A 269 32.96 -6.58 10.89
N ALA A 270 33.65 -7.58 10.35
CA ALA A 270 34.68 -7.42 9.33
C ALA A 270 34.19 -7.87 7.94
N VAL A 271 34.63 -7.18 6.90
CA VAL A 271 34.30 -7.49 5.50
C VAL A 271 35.48 -8.21 4.85
N GLY A 272 35.66 -9.48 5.18
CA GLY A 272 36.57 -10.39 4.51
C GLY A 272 35.98 -10.99 3.23
N ALA A 273 36.69 -11.94 2.58
CA ALA A 273 36.23 -12.58 1.33
C ALA A 273 34.86 -13.29 1.48
N GLY A 274 34.56 -13.86 2.65
CA GLY A 274 33.27 -14.48 2.94
C GLY A 274 32.14 -13.47 2.97
N THR A 275 32.27 -12.41 3.75
CA THR A 275 31.31 -11.32 3.88
C THR A 275 31.09 -10.59 2.54
N ARG A 276 32.18 -10.37 1.75
CA ARG A 276 32.07 -9.81 0.39
C ARG A 276 31.20 -10.65 -0.53
N ARG A 277 31.40 -11.98 -0.52
CA ARG A 277 30.56 -12.87 -1.33
C ARG A 277 29.09 -12.74 -0.95
N LEU A 278 28.76 -12.66 0.33
CA LEU A 278 27.39 -12.48 0.81
C LEU A 278 26.84 -11.10 0.43
N LEU A 279 27.60 -10.03 0.58
CA LEU A 279 27.23 -8.67 0.17
C LEU A 279 26.97 -8.57 -1.33
N ASN A 280 27.70 -9.31 -2.15
CA ASN A 280 27.58 -9.31 -3.61
C ASN A 280 26.54 -10.34 -4.12
N GLN A 281 25.94 -11.15 -3.24
CA GLN A 281 24.84 -12.03 -3.62
C GLN A 281 23.55 -11.24 -3.79
N PRO A 282 22.68 -11.67 -4.75
CA PRO A 282 21.33 -11.16 -4.84
C PRO A 282 20.60 -11.29 -3.50
N HIS A 283 19.87 -10.27 -3.10
CA HIS A 283 19.05 -10.34 -1.89
C HIS A 283 17.86 -11.30 -2.02
N HIS A 284 17.51 -11.66 -3.25
CA HIS A 284 16.29 -12.40 -3.54
C HIS A 284 16.58 -13.78 -4.13
N GLN A 285 16.02 -14.85 -3.52
CA GLN A 285 15.89 -16.12 -4.21
C GLN A 285 14.91 -15.95 -5.38
N ALA A 286 15.24 -16.57 -6.53
CA ALA A 286 14.34 -16.57 -7.67
C ALA A 286 12.97 -17.15 -7.25
N ALA A 287 11.92 -16.34 -7.34
CA ALA A 287 10.57 -16.79 -7.02
C ALA A 287 10.12 -17.85 -8.03
N SER A 288 9.43 -18.88 -7.56
CA SER A 288 8.80 -19.86 -8.44
C SER A 288 7.66 -19.22 -9.27
N PRO A 289 7.27 -19.79 -10.41
CA PRO A 289 6.15 -19.25 -11.20
C PRO A 289 4.86 -19.06 -10.40
N GLY A 290 4.59 -19.93 -9.42
CA GLY A 290 3.45 -19.78 -8.51
C GLY A 290 3.59 -18.58 -7.57
N GLN A 291 4.80 -18.23 -7.19
CA GLN A 291 5.08 -17.07 -6.34
C GLN A 291 4.95 -15.75 -7.10
N VAL A 292 5.26 -15.70 -8.42
CA VAL A 292 5.04 -14.50 -9.25
C VAL A 292 3.58 -14.03 -9.15
N ARG A 293 2.63 -14.95 -9.27
CA ARG A 293 1.21 -14.63 -9.13
C ARG A 293 0.89 -14.05 -7.74
N LEU A 294 1.41 -14.65 -6.66
CA LEU A 294 1.20 -14.14 -5.30
C LEU A 294 1.86 -12.77 -5.10
N ILE A 295 3.05 -12.53 -5.66
CA ILE A 295 3.71 -11.23 -5.62
C ILE A 295 2.79 -10.17 -6.24
N LEU A 296 2.28 -10.41 -7.45
CA LEU A 296 1.39 -9.49 -8.15
C LEU A 296 0.12 -9.18 -7.36
N LEU A 297 -0.50 -10.19 -6.74
CA LEU A 297 -1.69 -10.01 -5.89
C LEU A 297 -1.40 -9.17 -4.65
N ASN A 298 -0.23 -9.35 -4.04
CA ASN A 298 0.15 -8.60 -2.85
C ASN A 298 0.60 -7.17 -3.20
N MET A 299 1.25 -6.95 -4.34
CA MET A 299 1.51 -5.60 -4.86
C MET A 299 0.21 -4.83 -5.14
N GLU A 300 -0.82 -5.51 -5.67
CA GLU A 300 -2.15 -4.91 -5.84
C GLU A 300 -2.74 -4.47 -4.49
N ARG A 301 -2.68 -5.32 -3.45
CA ARG A 301 -3.19 -5.01 -2.10
C ARG A 301 -2.44 -3.88 -1.42
N TRP A 302 -1.14 -3.70 -1.68
CA TRP A 302 -0.37 -2.59 -1.17
C TRP A 302 -0.90 -1.23 -1.66
N ARG A 303 -1.44 -1.17 -2.88
CA ARG A 303 -2.07 0.03 -3.45
C ARG A 303 -3.38 0.43 -2.78
N TRP A 304 -3.98 -0.48 -2.01
CA TRP A 304 -5.21 -0.19 -1.26
C TRP A 304 -4.95 0.49 0.08
N LEU A 305 -3.70 0.59 0.50
CA LEU A 305 -3.32 1.29 1.72
C LEU A 305 -3.04 2.77 1.44
N PRO A 306 -3.17 3.66 2.46
CA PRO A 306 -2.66 5.03 2.35
C PRO A 306 -1.18 5.06 1.98
N HIS A 307 -0.75 6.11 1.29
CA HIS A 307 0.67 6.32 0.98
C HIS A 307 1.48 6.53 2.26
N ASP A 308 0.98 7.40 3.13
CA ASP A 308 1.51 7.57 4.48
C ASP A 308 0.69 6.73 5.46
N LEU A 309 1.32 5.76 6.08
CA LEU A 309 0.71 4.91 7.11
C LEU A 309 0.78 5.56 8.50
N GLY A 310 1.51 6.67 8.63
CA GLY A 310 1.84 7.30 9.90
C GLY A 310 3.07 6.68 10.56
N SER A 311 3.69 7.44 11.48
CA SER A 311 4.84 6.97 12.27
C SER A 311 4.46 5.91 13.30
N PHE A 312 3.19 5.92 13.76
CA PHE A 312 2.67 4.97 14.75
C PHE A 312 1.29 4.47 14.33
N TYR A 313 1.14 3.14 14.13
CA TYR A 313 -0.11 2.53 13.66
C TYR A 313 -0.23 1.06 14.06
N VAL A 314 -1.45 0.53 13.97
CA VAL A 314 -1.76 -0.90 14.15
C VAL A 314 -1.99 -1.56 12.81
N ASN A 315 -1.31 -2.67 12.55
CA ASN A 315 -1.53 -3.50 11.37
C ASN A 315 -1.96 -4.92 11.78
N VAL A 316 -3.10 -5.37 11.30
CA VAL A 316 -3.55 -6.76 11.43
C VAL A 316 -3.46 -7.43 10.08
N ASN A 317 -2.58 -8.43 9.94
CA ASN A 317 -2.57 -9.25 8.72
C ASN A 317 -3.38 -10.54 8.94
N ILE A 318 -4.55 -10.60 8.30
CA ILE A 318 -5.51 -11.71 8.47
C ILE A 318 -4.89 -13.08 8.13
N PRO A 319 -4.26 -13.32 6.95
CA PRO A 319 -3.70 -14.62 6.60
C PRO A 319 -2.54 -15.09 7.50
N GLU A 320 -1.83 -14.15 8.11
CA GLU A 320 -0.74 -14.42 9.05
C GLU A 320 -1.25 -14.67 10.48
N PHE A 321 -2.49 -14.25 10.78
CA PHE A 321 -3.09 -14.27 12.12
C PHE A 321 -2.26 -13.48 13.16
N VAL A 322 -1.78 -12.30 12.78
CA VAL A 322 -0.90 -11.47 13.61
C VAL A 322 -1.38 -10.02 13.59
N VAL A 323 -1.32 -9.37 14.76
CA VAL A 323 -1.39 -7.92 14.92
C VAL A 323 0.01 -7.39 15.27
N ARG A 324 0.38 -6.26 14.68
CA ARG A 324 1.59 -5.50 14.99
C ARG A 324 1.22 -4.07 15.32
N VAL A 325 1.84 -3.53 16.34
CA VAL A 325 1.93 -2.08 16.53
C VAL A 325 3.25 -1.66 15.93
N MET A 326 3.19 -0.74 14.98
CA MET A 326 4.36 -0.21 14.28
C MET A 326 4.72 1.15 14.86
N GLY A 327 5.98 1.38 15.15
CA GLY A 327 6.54 2.67 15.54
C GLY A 327 7.79 2.95 14.71
N ASP A 328 7.83 4.07 14.00
CA ASP A 328 8.94 4.48 13.13
C ASP A 328 9.41 3.37 12.17
N GLY A 329 8.44 2.71 11.53
CA GLY A 329 8.67 1.65 10.56
C GLY A 329 9.08 0.30 11.14
N LYS A 330 9.14 0.13 12.47
CA LYS A 330 9.51 -1.12 13.15
C LYS A 330 8.38 -1.63 14.03
N PRO A 331 8.22 -2.96 14.20
CA PRO A 331 7.25 -3.50 15.14
C PRO A 331 7.70 -3.26 16.59
N VAL A 332 6.95 -2.45 17.35
CA VAL A 332 7.15 -2.23 18.79
C VAL A 332 6.37 -3.22 19.65
N HIS A 333 5.32 -3.83 19.08
CA HIS A 333 4.58 -4.93 19.70
C HIS A 333 4.04 -5.88 18.62
N THR A 334 4.03 -7.18 18.92
CA THR A 334 3.48 -8.22 18.04
C THR A 334 2.71 -9.24 18.86
N ALA A 335 1.50 -9.59 18.42
CA ALA A 335 0.69 -10.61 19.07
C ALA A 335 -0.09 -11.46 18.05
N ARG A 336 -0.46 -12.68 18.46
CA ARG A 336 -1.36 -13.52 17.65
C ARG A 336 -2.79 -13.01 17.73
N VAL A 337 -3.53 -13.19 16.63
CA VAL A 337 -4.97 -12.90 16.60
C VAL A 337 -5.77 -14.12 16.13
N VAL A 338 -7.04 -14.18 16.59
CA VAL A 338 -8.05 -15.05 16.03
C VAL A 338 -8.99 -14.17 15.22
N VAL A 339 -9.16 -14.49 13.95
CA VAL A 339 -9.98 -13.73 12.99
C VAL A 339 -11.28 -14.48 12.66
N GLY A 340 -12.16 -13.86 11.86
CA GLY A 340 -13.42 -14.43 11.44
C GLY A 340 -13.29 -15.73 10.66
N LYS A 341 -14.33 -16.59 10.80
CA LYS A 341 -14.51 -17.79 9.96
C LYS A 341 -14.69 -17.40 8.49
N PRO A 342 -14.49 -18.33 7.52
CA PRO A 342 -14.71 -18.05 6.10
C PRO A 342 -16.12 -17.54 5.73
N ASP A 343 -17.14 -17.93 6.47
CA ASP A 343 -18.53 -17.49 6.34
C ASP A 343 -18.87 -16.24 7.16
N LYS A 344 -17.99 -15.83 8.08
CA LYS A 344 -18.07 -14.65 8.95
C LYS A 344 -16.74 -13.89 8.92
N GLN A 345 -16.35 -13.43 7.76
CA GLN A 345 -15.00 -12.89 7.51
C GLN A 345 -14.72 -11.62 8.32
N THR A 346 -13.48 -11.47 8.78
CA THR A 346 -12.95 -10.18 9.18
C THR A 346 -12.75 -9.33 7.93
N PRO A 347 -13.33 -8.11 7.85
CA PRO A 347 -13.18 -7.26 6.68
C PRO A 347 -11.77 -6.66 6.61
N ILE A 348 -11.30 -6.41 5.39
CA ILE A 348 -10.16 -5.53 5.15
C ILE A 348 -10.66 -4.10 5.21
N LEU A 349 -10.01 -3.25 6.01
CA LEU A 349 -10.38 -1.83 6.13
C LEU A 349 -9.22 -1.00 6.71
N SER A 350 -9.30 0.30 6.49
CA SER A 350 -8.42 1.31 7.10
C SER A 350 -9.28 2.23 7.96
N LYS A 351 -9.06 2.27 9.26
CA LYS A 351 -9.83 3.08 10.21
C LYS A 351 -8.93 3.65 11.31
N GLU A 352 -9.49 4.47 12.18
CA GLU A 352 -8.79 5.07 13.29
C GLU A 352 -9.34 4.55 14.62
N MET A 353 -8.45 4.02 15.47
CA MET A 353 -8.79 3.67 16.85
C MET A 353 -9.00 4.95 17.66
N GLN A 354 -10.10 5.01 18.40
CA GLN A 354 -10.51 6.19 19.15
C GLN A 354 -10.47 5.96 20.65
N GLU A 355 -10.68 4.74 21.11
CA GLU A 355 -10.71 4.42 22.53
C GLU A 355 -10.30 2.97 22.84
N ILE A 356 -9.89 2.75 24.07
CA ILE A 356 -9.66 1.43 24.67
C ILE A 356 -10.60 1.32 25.88
N VAL A 357 -11.38 0.24 25.94
CA VAL A 357 -12.34 0.00 27.02
C VAL A 357 -11.84 -1.15 27.87
N PHE A 358 -11.68 -0.91 29.19
CA PHE A 358 -11.37 -1.95 30.15
C PHE A 358 -12.65 -2.47 30.82
N ASN A 359 -12.72 -3.79 31.02
CA ASN A 359 -13.86 -4.50 31.57
C ASN A 359 -15.19 -4.16 30.86
N PRO A 360 -15.25 -4.34 29.51
CA PRO A 360 -16.37 -3.88 28.70
C PRO A 360 -17.64 -4.69 28.93
N TYR A 361 -18.81 -4.06 28.74
CA TYR A 361 -20.03 -4.78 28.42
C TYR A 361 -19.95 -5.35 27.00
N TRP A 362 -20.46 -6.55 26.81
CA TRP A 362 -20.66 -7.08 25.46
C TRP A 362 -22.13 -6.94 25.04
N ASN A 363 -22.43 -6.00 24.18
CA ASN A 363 -23.72 -5.90 23.51
C ASN A 363 -23.77 -6.93 22.40
N VAL A 364 -24.72 -7.85 22.45
CA VAL A 364 -24.84 -8.96 21.50
C VAL A 364 -25.24 -8.43 20.12
N PRO A 365 -24.45 -8.68 19.06
CA PRO A 365 -24.78 -8.28 17.70
C PRO A 365 -26.10 -8.91 17.20
N ASN A 366 -26.81 -8.20 16.31
CA ASN A 366 -28.08 -8.68 15.77
C ASN A 366 -27.98 -10.04 15.05
N SER A 367 -26.86 -10.30 14.35
CA SER A 367 -26.59 -11.59 13.71
C SER A 367 -26.57 -12.73 14.73
N ILE A 368 -25.86 -12.56 15.86
CA ILE A 368 -25.80 -13.57 16.94
C ILE A 368 -27.17 -13.72 17.62
N LYS A 369 -27.89 -12.61 17.88
CA LYS A 369 -29.25 -12.68 18.43
C LYS A 369 -30.16 -13.52 17.56
N THR A 370 -30.14 -13.32 16.23
CA THR A 370 -31.05 -13.99 15.31
C THR A 370 -30.64 -15.41 14.96
N GLU A 371 -29.35 -15.65 14.77
CA GLU A 371 -28.82 -16.92 14.26
C GLU A 371 -28.48 -17.91 15.39
N GLU A 372 -28.05 -17.42 16.56
CA GLU A 372 -27.48 -18.27 17.62
C GLU A 372 -28.29 -18.24 18.92
N ILE A 373 -29.07 -17.20 19.21
CA ILE A 373 -29.87 -17.11 20.43
C ILE A 373 -31.33 -17.46 20.12
N ARG A 374 -31.95 -16.80 19.14
CA ARG A 374 -33.35 -16.94 18.79
C ARG A 374 -33.81 -18.39 18.59
N PRO A 375 -33.05 -19.31 17.94
CA PRO A 375 -33.48 -20.70 17.75
C PRO A 375 -33.64 -21.50 19.04
N PHE A 376 -33.03 -21.07 20.14
CA PHE A 376 -33.08 -21.75 21.43
C PHE A 376 -34.15 -21.17 22.37
N LEU A 377 -34.71 -20.00 22.07
CA LEU A 377 -35.80 -19.39 22.83
C LEU A 377 -37.14 -19.98 22.35
N ARG A 378 -37.51 -21.11 22.93
CA ARG A 378 -38.71 -21.88 22.55
C ARG A 378 -39.73 -21.91 23.70
N GLU A 379 -40.99 -21.96 23.36
CA GLU A 379 -42.05 -22.18 24.32
C GLU A 379 -41.96 -23.62 24.86
N GLU A 380 -41.89 -23.76 26.19
CA GLU A 380 -41.99 -25.07 26.85
C GLU A 380 -43.46 -25.46 27.01
N GLY A 381 -43.88 -26.46 26.25
CA GLY A 381 -45.27 -26.97 26.32
C GLY A 381 -45.58 -27.56 27.70
N GLY A 382 -46.38 -26.89 28.47
CA GLY A 382 -46.94 -27.44 29.71
C GLY A 382 -48.17 -28.30 29.42
N TRP A 383 -48.22 -29.55 29.90
CA TRP A 383 -49.35 -30.46 29.76
C TRP A 383 -50.66 -29.89 30.33
N PHE A 384 -50.60 -28.85 31.18
CA PHE A 384 -51.72 -28.17 31.84
C PHE A 384 -51.80 -26.65 31.56
N GLY A 385 -51.23 -26.16 30.45
CA GLY A 385 -51.43 -24.77 30.02
C GLY A 385 -50.58 -23.73 30.76
N GLY A 386 -49.52 -24.13 31.47
CA GLY A 386 -48.55 -23.25 32.15
C GLY A 386 -47.20 -23.31 31.48
N GLY A 387 -47.11 -23.08 30.17
CA GLY A 387 -45.86 -23.08 29.43
C GLY A 387 -45.11 -21.78 29.65
N GLY A 388 -43.84 -21.89 30.08
CA GLY A 388 -42.88 -20.77 30.13
C GLY A 388 -41.98 -20.78 28.90
N TRP A 389 -41.07 -19.81 28.80
CA TRP A 389 -40.05 -19.78 27.77
C TRP A 389 -38.76 -20.46 28.24
N ASN A 390 -38.15 -21.29 27.37
CA ASN A 390 -36.82 -21.81 27.63
C ASN A 390 -35.82 -20.70 27.39
N THR A 391 -35.27 -20.15 28.47
CA THR A 391 -34.27 -19.09 28.46
C THR A 391 -32.89 -19.58 28.87
N ALA A 392 -32.68 -20.91 28.97
CA ALA A 392 -31.43 -21.52 29.44
C ALA A 392 -30.18 -21.09 28.64
N VAL A 393 -30.36 -20.73 27.35
CA VAL A 393 -29.25 -20.19 26.54
C VAL A 393 -28.76 -18.84 27.07
N LEU A 394 -29.66 -17.98 27.55
CA LEU A 394 -29.32 -16.68 28.11
C LEU A 394 -28.60 -16.86 29.46
N GLU A 395 -29.11 -17.71 30.33
CA GLU A 395 -28.51 -18.03 31.63
C GLU A 395 -27.13 -18.66 31.48
N ARG A 396 -26.97 -19.65 30.60
CA ARG A 396 -25.71 -20.34 30.33
C ARG A 396 -24.60 -19.38 29.93
N HIS A 397 -24.94 -18.34 29.18
CA HIS A 397 -24.00 -17.35 28.70
C HIS A 397 -24.02 -16.05 29.51
N ASN A 398 -24.63 -16.04 30.70
CA ASN A 398 -24.76 -14.86 31.56
C ASN A 398 -25.28 -13.61 30.77
N LEU A 399 -26.25 -13.86 29.86
CA LEU A 399 -26.86 -12.80 29.04
C LEU A 399 -28.03 -12.17 29.77
N ARG A 400 -28.12 -10.87 29.74
CA ARG A 400 -29.22 -10.09 30.32
C ARG A 400 -29.96 -9.34 29.23
N VAL A 401 -31.22 -9.05 29.47
CA VAL A 401 -32.12 -8.35 28.54
C VAL A 401 -32.53 -7.02 29.15
N ASN A 402 -32.34 -5.94 28.39
CA ASN A 402 -32.79 -4.61 28.79
C ASN A 402 -33.82 -4.08 27.79
N ILE A 403 -34.94 -3.55 28.31
CA ILE A 403 -36.01 -2.92 27.53
C ILE A 403 -36.25 -1.52 28.12
N GLY A 404 -36.07 -0.48 27.32
CA GLY A 404 -36.32 0.90 27.76
C GLY A 404 -35.44 1.35 28.96
N GLY A 405 -34.20 0.85 29.07
CA GLY A 405 -33.27 1.19 30.14
C GLY A 405 -33.45 0.32 31.41
N ARG A 406 -34.35 -0.63 31.43
CA ARG A 406 -34.60 -1.53 32.57
C ARG A 406 -34.29 -2.97 32.24
N GLU A 407 -33.58 -3.65 33.14
CA GLU A 407 -33.37 -5.09 33.04
C GLU A 407 -34.69 -5.80 33.26
N VAL A 408 -34.99 -6.76 32.42
CA VAL A 408 -36.25 -7.53 32.47
C VAL A 408 -35.92 -9.01 32.55
N ASP A 409 -36.80 -9.74 33.24
CA ASP A 409 -36.75 -11.20 33.32
C ASP A 409 -37.04 -11.81 31.92
N PRO A 410 -36.08 -12.51 31.29
CA PRO A 410 -36.28 -13.09 29.96
C PRO A 410 -37.47 -14.09 29.88
N ALA A 411 -37.83 -14.75 30.99
CA ALA A 411 -38.92 -15.69 31.03
C ALA A 411 -40.30 -15.01 30.85
N ARG A 412 -40.37 -13.68 31.03
CA ARG A 412 -41.60 -12.87 30.87
C ARG A 412 -41.75 -12.25 29.50
N ILE A 413 -40.78 -12.44 28.60
CA ILE A 413 -40.82 -11.90 27.25
C ILE A 413 -41.51 -12.90 26.31
N ASP A 414 -42.50 -12.44 25.56
CA ASP A 414 -43.10 -13.22 24.47
C ASP A 414 -42.17 -13.27 23.25
N TRP A 415 -41.30 -14.29 23.25
CA TRP A 415 -40.29 -14.46 22.19
C TRP A 415 -40.90 -14.81 20.83
N ASN A 416 -42.19 -15.19 20.73
CA ASN A 416 -42.82 -15.40 19.43
C ASN A 416 -43.20 -14.08 18.74
N ASN A 417 -43.59 -13.08 19.52
CA ASN A 417 -44.11 -11.82 18.99
C ASN A 417 -43.14 -10.64 19.09
N VAL A 418 -42.00 -10.80 19.79
CA VAL A 418 -40.97 -9.72 19.89
C VAL A 418 -39.91 -9.85 18.79
N ASP A 419 -39.54 -8.72 18.18
CA ASP A 419 -38.34 -8.69 17.35
C ASP A 419 -37.10 -8.65 18.25
N ILE A 420 -36.38 -9.77 18.31
CA ILE A 420 -35.17 -9.91 19.14
C ILE A 420 -34.11 -8.84 18.80
N ARG A 421 -34.09 -8.29 17.58
CA ARG A 421 -33.16 -7.23 17.17
C ARG A 421 -33.43 -5.90 17.88
N SER A 422 -34.68 -5.65 18.29
CA SER A 422 -35.06 -4.45 19.03
C SER A 422 -34.66 -4.49 20.51
N LEU A 423 -34.32 -5.66 21.04
CA LEU A 423 -33.93 -5.83 22.41
C LEU A 423 -32.46 -5.57 22.63
N ASN A 424 -32.09 -4.89 23.72
CA ASN A 424 -30.71 -4.83 24.17
C ASN A 424 -30.38 -6.08 24.97
N ILE A 425 -29.79 -7.09 24.32
CA ILE A 425 -29.24 -8.28 24.96
C ILE A 425 -27.73 -8.04 25.15
N TYR A 426 -27.27 -8.21 26.38
CA TYR A 426 -25.88 -7.90 26.71
C TYR A 426 -25.30 -8.86 27.76
N GLN A 427 -23.98 -8.96 27.79
CA GLN A 427 -23.23 -9.66 28.83
C GLN A 427 -22.49 -8.63 29.70
N PRO A 428 -22.64 -8.67 31.02
CA PRO A 428 -21.91 -7.77 31.91
C PRO A 428 -20.42 -8.10 31.96
N PRO A 429 -19.57 -7.16 32.40
CA PRO A 429 -18.17 -7.44 32.72
C PRO A 429 -18.02 -8.59 33.68
N GLY A 430 -16.97 -9.38 33.52
CA GLY A 430 -16.69 -10.52 34.40
C GLY A 430 -15.91 -11.63 33.72
N PRO A 431 -15.58 -12.70 34.44
CA PRO A 431 -14.74 -13.78 33.96
C PRO A 431 -15.34 -14.55 32.76
N ASP A 432 -16.67 -14.51 32.61
CA ASP A 432 -17.40 -15.20 31.55
C ASP A 432 -17.61 -14.32 30.32
N ASN A 433 -17.27 -13.01 30.39
CA ASN A 433 -17.50 -12.10 29.28
C ASN A 433 -16.65 -12.49 28.06
N VAL A 434 -17.31 -12.70 26.92
CA VAL A 434 -16.65 -13.15 25.69
C VAL A 434 -15.61 -12.16 25.15
N LEU A 435 -15.72 -10.87 25.53
CA LEU A 435 -14.76 -9.81 25.18
C LEU A 435 -13.55 -9.79 26.13
N GLY A 436 -13.55 -10.59 27.21
CA GLY A 436 -12.53 -10.55 28.24
C GLY A 436 -12.42 -9.17 28.91
N ASN A 437 -11.19 -8.74 29.19
CA ASN A 437 -10.96 -7.54 30.00
C ASN A 437 -10.68 -6.28 29.19
N VAL A 438 -10.44 -6.38 27.88
CA VAL A 438 -10.02 -5.23 27.05
C VAL A 438 -10.67 -5.26 25.68
N LYS A 439 -11.21 -4.13 25.24
CA LYS A 439 -11.74 -3.90 23.89
C LYS A 439 -11.08 -2.66 23.28
N PHE A 440 -10.70 -2.73 22.01
CA PHE A 440 -10.09 -1.67 21.22
C PHE A 440 -11.08 -1.23 20.14
N VAL A 441 -11.50 0.02 20.17
CA VAL A 441 -12.64 0.53 19.38
C VAL A 441 -12.15 1.43 18.24
N PHE A 442 -12.45 1.05 17.02
CA PHE A 442 -12.29 1.83 15.79
C PHE A 442 -13.60 1.79 14.99
N PRO A 443 -14.41 2.85 15.04
CA PRO A 443 -15.74 2.85 14.43
C PRO A 443 -15.71 2.54 12.93
N ASN A 444 -16.56 1.60 12.50
CA ASN A 444 -16.66 1.19 11.11
C ASN A 444 -18.05 0.59 10.80
N LYS A 445 -18.43 0.53 9.53
CA LYS A 445 -19.76 0.03 9.10
C LYS A 445 -19.97 -1.49 9.28
N HIS A 446 -18.88 -2.24 9.56
CA HIS A 446 -18.93 -3.69 9.76
C HIS A 446 -19.06 -4.08 11.24
N ASP A 447 -19.10 -3.12 12.16
CA ASP A 447 -19.17 -3.32 13.61
C ASP A 447 -18.07 -4.25 14.16
N VAL A 448 -16.88 -4.28 13.53
CA VAL A 448 -15.75 -5.07 13.99
C VAL A 448 -14.81 -4.26 14.86
N TYR A 449 -14.20 -4.93 15.83
CA TYR A 449 -13.25 -4.38 16.78
C TYR A 449 -12.24 -5.45 17.22
N MET A 450 -11.15 -5.07 17.88
CA MET A 450 -10.25 -6.00 18.54
C MET A 450 -10.64 -6.14 20.02
N HIS A 451 -10.45 -7.34 20.59
CA HIS A 451 -10.79 -7.58 21.99
C HIS A 451 -10.03 -8.76 22.59
N ASP A 452 -10.08 -8.87 23.89
CA ASP A 452 -9.66 -10.03 24.67
C ASP A 452 -10.60 -11.22 24.45
N THR A 453 -10.33 -12.36 25.09
CA THR A 453 -11.19 -13.55 25.03
C THR A 453 -10.95 -14.47 26.20
N THR A 454 -11.99 -15.18 26.64
CA THR A 454 -11.89 -16.29 27.59
C THR A 454 -11.33 -17.55 26.93
N GLN A 455 -11.40 -17.70 25.61
CA GLN A 455 -10.95 -18.88 24.85
C GLN A 455 -9.47 -18.78 24.45
N LYS A 456 -8.58 -18.70 25.43
CA LYS A 456 -7.13 -18.54 25.19
C LYS A 456 -6.49 -19.70 24.43
N SER A 457 -7.05 -20.91 24.50
CA SER A 457 -6.56 -22.10 23.78
C SER A 457 -6.56 -21.96 22.26
N LEU A 458 -7.39 -21.07 21.71
CA LEU A 458 -7.46 -20.82 20.27
C LEU A 458 -6.15 -20.25 19.71
N PHE A 459 -5.38 -19.54 20.51
CA PHE A 459 -4.08 -18.98 20.07
C PHE A 459 -3.00 -20.05 19.83
N ALA A 460 -3.21 -21.29 20.31
CA ALA A 460 -2.31 -22.41 20.05
C ALA A 460 -2.54 -23.05 18.67
N LYS A 461 -3.69 -22.79 18.03
CA LYS A 461 -3.99 -23.33 16.69
C LYS A 461 -3.13 -22.67 15.61
N THR A 462 -2.77 -23.45 14.58
CA THR A 462 -2.08 -22.93 13.39
C THR A 462 -3.01 -22.04 12.57
N VAL A 463 -4.25 -22.50 12.28
CA VAL A 463 -5.28 -21.72 11.62
C VAL A 463 -6.22 -21.16 12.70
N ARG A 464 -6.31 -19.84 12.76
CA ARG A 464 -7.06 -19.13 13.81
C ARG A 464 -8.24 -18.34 13.23
N ALA A 465 -9.00 -18.96 12.34
CA ALA A 465 -10.21 -18.41 11.71
C ALA A 465 -11.47 -18.98 12.43
N GLU A 466 -11.81 -18.43 13.61
CA GLU A 466 -12.80 -19.01 14.53
C GLU A 466 -13.81 -17.99 15.08
N SER A 467 -13.66 -16.69 14.77
CA SER A 467 -14.55 -15.64 15.28
C SER A 467 -15.71 -15.34 14.31
N HIS A 468 -16.57 -14.40 14.69
CA HIS A 468 -17.68 -13.87 13.87
C HIS A 468 -17.30 -12.55 13.18
N GLY A 469 -16.00 -12.32 12.93
CA GLY A 469 -15.49 -11.14 12.25
C GLY A 469 -14.60 -10.27 13.14
N CYS A 470 -14.94 -10.07 14.41
CA CYS A 470 -14.07 -9.38 15.37
C CYS A 470 -12.77 -10.15 15.60
N MET A 471 -11.71 -9.43 15.98
CA MET A 471 -10.38 -10.03 16.17
C MET A 471 -10.07 -10.18 17.65
N ARG A 472 -9.86 -11.44 18.07
CA ARG A 472 -9.42 -11.74 19.44
C ARG A 472 -7.91 -11.62 19.50
N VAL A 473 -7.38 -10.90 20.49
CA VAL A 473 -5.95 -10.60 20.62
C VAL A 473 -5.34 -11.40 21.76
N GLN A 474 -4.19 -12.01 21.51
CA GLN A 474 -3.38 -12.64 22.55
C GLN A 474 -2.68 -11.56 23.40
N ASN A 475 -2.68 -11.67 24.72
CA ASN A 475 -2.07 -10.74 25.68
C ASN A 475 -2.53 -9.28 25.40
N PRO A 476 -3.83 -8.99 25.44
CA PRO A 476 -4.39 -7.68 25.10
C PRO A 476 -3.95 -6.56 26.08
N ASP A 477 -3.56 -6.90 27.30
CA ASP A 477 -2.93 -6.02 28.27
C ASP A 477 -1.62 -5.41 27.74
N GLN A 478 -0.81 -6.22 27.06
CA GLN A 478 0.44 -5.77 26.45
C GLN A 478 0.16 -4.89 25.19
N LEU A 479 -0.85 -5.22 24.40
CA LEU A 479 -1.29 -4.37 23.30
C LEU A 479 -1.80 -3.03 23.84
N ALA A 480 -2.65 -3.03 24.87
CA ALA A 480 -3.13 -1.81 25.51
C ALA A 480 -1.98 -0.96 26.09
N LEU A 481 -0.99 -1.63 26.70
CA LEU A 481 0.21 -0.95 27.19
C LEU A 481 0.99 -0.29 26.05
N ALA A 482 1.24 -0.99 24.93
CA ALA A 482 1.97 -0.43 23.80
C ALA A 482 1.28 0.84 23.25
N LEU A 483 -0.04 0.80 23.11
CA LEU A 483 -0.84 1.93 22.59
C LEU A 483 -0.91 3.09 23.60
N LEU A 484 -1.28 2.82 24.87
CA LEU A 484 -1.47 3.87 25.88
C LEU A 484 -0.14 4.43 26.40
N LYS A 485 0.96 3.69 26.31
CA LYS A 485 2.29 4.21 26.62
C LYS A 485 2.67 5.30 25.60
N GLU A 486 2.45 5.06 24.34
CA GLU A 486 2.73 6.03 23.27
C GLU A 486 1.79 7.25 23.39
N ASP A 487 0.49 7.02 23.48
CA ASP A 487 -0.52 8.07 23.47
C ASP A 487 -0.54 8.91 24.75
N GLN A 488 -0.37 8.29 25.94
CA GLN A 488 -0.60 8.94 27.24
C GLN A 488 0.48 8.67 28.29
N GLY A 489 1.56 7.97 27.96
CA GLY A 489 2.64 7.65 28.91
C GLY A 489 2.25 6.64 30.00
N TRP A 490 1.27 5.74 29.74
CA TRP A 490 0.85 4.76 30.74
C TRP A 490 1.95 3.76 31.05
N SER A 491 2.02 3.39 32.33
CA SER A 491 2.86 2.29 32.82
C SER A 491 2.10 0.96 32.82
N ALA A 492 2.81 -0.15 32.85
CA ALA A 492 2.22 -1.48 33.02
C ALA A 492 1.36 -1.59 34.29
N GLY A 493 1.80 -0.96 35.39
CA GLY A 493 1.03 -0.90 36.64
C GLY A 493 -0.31 -0.19 36.47
N ARG A 494 -0.38 0.88 35.66
CA ARG A 494 -1.63 1.59 35.38
C ARG A 494 -2.59 0.74 34.55
N VAL A 495 -2.09 0.03 33.55
CA VAL A 495 -2.90 -0.93 32.75
C VAL A 495 -3.45 -2.04 33.66
N ALA A 496 -2.60 -2.64 34.51
CA ALA A 496 -3.02 -3.68 35.45
C ALA A 496 -4.09 -3.16 36.42
N SER A 497 -3.95 -1.94 36.93
CA SER A 497 -4.95 -1.31 37.79
C SER A 497 -6.28 -1.06 37.07
N ALA A 498 -6.26 -0.68 35.80
CA ALA A 498 -7.48 -0.52 35.00
C ALA A 498 -8.21 -1.87 34.80
N ILE A 499 -7.47 -2.95 34.54
CA ILE A 499 -8.05 -4.31 34.43
C ILE A 499 -8.67 -4.77 35.75
N GLN A 500 -8.07 -4.45 36.89
CA GLN A 500 -8.59 -4.78 38.23
C GLN A 500 -9.67 -3.80 38.72
N GLY A 501 -9.89 -2.73 37.98
CA GLY A 501 -10.81 -1.66 38.34
C GLY A 501 -12.26 -1.96 38.11
N GLY A 502 -13.10 -0.92 38.13
CA GLY A 502 -14.54 -1.02 37.90
C GLY A 502 -14.92 -1.45 36.46
N PRO A 503 -16.21 -1.72 36.23
CA PRO A 503 -16.73 -2.08 34.92
C PRO A 503 -16.69 -0.89 33.95
N ASP A 504 -16.57 -1.20 32.66
CA ASP A 504 -16.84 -0.32 31.51
C ASP A 504 -16.04 1.01 31.53
N GLN A 505 -14.71 0.89 31.76
CA GLN A 505 -13.83 2.06 31.80
C GLN A 505 -13.41 2.45 30.38
N HIS A 506 -13.93 3.54 29.87
CA HIS A 506 -13.61 4.10 28.58
C HIS A 506 -12.40 5.03 28.64
N ILE A 507 -11.34 4.69 27.95
CA ILE A 507 -10.13 5.50 27.82
C ILE A 507 -10.05 6.04 26.40
N ALA A 508 -10.47 7.28 26.21
CA ALA A 508 -10.31 7.97 24.93
C ALA A 508 -8.82 8.20 24.63
N LEU A 509 -8.41 7.93 23.41
CA LEU A 509 -7.08 8.25 22.92
C LEU A 509 -6.96 9.75 22.66
N LYS A 510 -5.82 10.36 22.96
CA LYS A 510 -5.54 11.77 22.70
C LYS A 510 -5.37 12.00 21.18
N GLU A 511 -4.60 11.12 20.57
CA GLU A 511 -4.43 11.05 19.11
C GLU A 511 -5.05 9.75 18.60
N LYS A 512 -5.83 9.86 17.54
CA LYS A 512 -6.39 8.67 16.91
C LYS A 512 -5.28 7.84 16.27
N ILE A 513 -5.28 6.54 16.52
CA ILE A 513 -4.24 5.64 16.01
C ILE A 513 -4.77 4.93 14.76
N PRO A 514 -4.09 5.05 13.61
CA PRO A 514 -4.47 4.31 12.40
C PRO A 514 -4.48 2.79 12.64
N VAL A 515 -5.51 2.12 12.13
CA VAL A 515 -5.67 0.66 12.16
C VAL A 515 -5.88 0.17 10.74
N TYR A 516 -4.94 -0.64 10.26
CA TYR A 516 -5.00 -1.27 8.94
C TYR A 516 -5.25 -2.76 9.11
N ILE A 517 -6.41 -3.23 8.69
CA ILE A 517 -6.71 -4.65 8.60
C ILE A 517 -6.44 -5.08 7.17
N THR A 518 -5.47 -5.93 6.98
CA THR A 518 -4.88 -6.28 5.68
C THR A 518 -5.00 -7.79 5.39
N TYR A 519 -4.78 -8.15 4.12
CA TYR A 519 -4.85 -9.55 3.68
C TYR A 519 -3.64 -9.90 2.80
N PHE A 520 -2.44 -9.83 3.38
CA PHE A 520 -1.22 -10.18 2.67
C PHE A 520 -0.94 -11.67 2.78
N THR A 521 -0.98 -12.37 1.65
CA THR A 521 -0.71 -13.81 1.54
C THR A 521 0.75 -14.12 1.20
N LEU A 522 1.56 -13.07 0.98
CA LEU A 522 3.01 -13.17 0.78
C LEU A 522 3.71 -11.97 1.37
N ARG A 523 4.85 -12.20 1.97
CA ARG A 523 5.79 -11.18 2.48
C ARG A 523 7.20 -11.54 2.07
N VAL A 524 8.00 -10.55 1.71
CA VAL A 524 9.45 -10.67 1.58
C VAL A 524 10.07 -10.33 2.93
N ASN A 525 10.87 -11.24 3.47
CA ASN A 525 11.57 -11.05 4.73
C ASN A 525 12.83 -10.18 4.53
N ASP A 526 13.43 -9.69 5.63
CA ASP A 526 14.61 -8.81 5.57
C ASP A 526 15.83 -9.48 4.92
N ASP A 527 15.92 -10.82 4.97
CA ASP A 527 16.93 -11.60 4.27
C ASP A 527 16.61 -11.89 2.79
N GLY A 528 15.53 -11.34 2.28
CA GLY A 528 15.04 -11.54 0.91
C GLY A 528 14.31 -12.87 0.66
N SER A 529 14.17 -13.72 1.67
CA SER A 529 13.36 -14.94 1.57
C SER A 529 11.87 -14.60 1.52
N ILE A 530 11.06 -15.50 0.96
CA ILE A 530 9.62 -15.29 0.80
C ILE A 530 8.87 -16.18 1.79
N SER A 531 8.05 -15.53 2.64
CA SER A 531 7.06 -16.18 3.48
C SER A 531 5.70 -16.13 2.82
N THR A 532 4.97 -17.24 2.81
CA THR A 532 3.61 -17.34 2.27
C THR A 532 2.62 -17.74 3.36
N PHE A 533 1.40 -17.20 3.27
CA PHE A 533 0.31 -17.44 4.19
C PHE A 533 -0.91 -17.98 3.44
N GLY A 534 -1.75 -18.77 4.10
CA GLY A 534 -2.92 -19.41 3.48
C GLY A 534 -3.99 -18.39 3.04
N ASP A 535 -4.57 -18.58 1.87
CA ASP A 535 -5.72 -17.81 1.37
C ASP A 535 -7.02 -18.29 2.03
N ILE A 536 -7.18 -18.01 3.32
CA ILE A 536 -8.27 -18.55 4.17
C ILE A 536 -9.68 -18.11 3.74
N TYR A 537 -9.80 -17.00 2.98
CA TYR A 537 -11.08 -16.48 2.49
C TYR A 537 -11.26 -16.62 0.97
N GLY A 538 -10.27 -17.17 0.26
CA GLY A 538 -10.32 -17.37 -1.19
C GLY A 538 -10.24 -16.06 -2.00
N HIS A 539 -9.65 -15.01 -1.44
CA HIS A 539 -9.52 -13.73 -2.13
C HIS A 539 -8.47 -13.75 -3.24
N ASP A 540 -7.39 -14.53 -3.08
CA ASP A 540 -6.34 -14.64 -4.10
C ASP A 540 -6.89 -15.16 -5.43
N SER A 541 -7.69 -16.22 -5.39
CA SER A 541 -8.26 -16.81 -6.60
C SER A 541 -9.20 -15.84 -7.33
N ARG A 542 -10.06 -15.12 -6.59
CA ARG A 542 -10.98 -14.13 -7.15
C ARG A 542 -10.25 -12.92 -7.73
N MET A 543 -9.26 -12.40 -7.01
CA MET A 543 -8.44 -11.29 -7.49
C MET A 543 -7.64 -11.68 -8.74
N ALA A 544 -7.03 -12.88 -8.76
CA ALA A 544 -6.29 -13.36 -9.92
C ALA A 544 -7.17 -13.44 -11.15
N ALA A 545 -8.41 -13.91 -11.02
CA ALA A 545 -9.37 -13.93 -12.13
C ALA A 545 -9.69 -12.51 -12.63
N ALA A 546 -9.92 -11.56 -11.72
CA ALA A 546 -10.18 -10.15 -12.05
C ALA A 546 -8.98 -9.47 -12.72
N LEU A 547 -7.76 -9.76 -12.26
CA LEU A 547 -6.49 -9.23 -12.81
C LEU A 547 -6.02 -9.99 -14.07
N ARG A 548 -6.66 -11.12 -14.42
CA ARG A 548 -6.29 -12.00 -15.53
C ARG A 548 -4.85 -12.52 -15.40
N LEU A 549 -4.53 -13.04 -14.18
CA LEU A 549 -3.24 -13.61 -13.82
C LEU A 549 -3.24 -15.15 -13.91
#